data_399338a3edddd39add49c88964519b7d
#
_entry.id   399338a3edddd39add49c88964519b7d
#
_cell.length_a   1.000
_cell.length_b   1.000
_cell.length_c   1.000
_cell.angle_alpha   90.00
_cell.angle_beta   90.00
_cell.angle_gamma   90.00
#
_symmetry.space_group_name_H-M   'P 1'
#
loop_
_entity.id
_entity.type
_entity.pdbx_description
1 polymer ?
#
loop_
_entity_poly.entity_id
_entity_poly.type
_entity_poly.pdbx_seq_one_letter_code
_entity_poly.pdbx_strand_id
1 'polypeptide(L)'
;MKKLFMLLMVLALAATPLAANAEDAVLNRIENGASGDFDGDGTTETVAFATQRDEYDDGGFTLTVGGTTVSKENCIALSEELYAVSVPYDAYYAENDLMGTLFMAFEYGPSDDPVSYCYFYTDGALYDAGTIEALPTAMQFFGREIRTTLRSDLLGTWSRPATFVLGYGYSMEGDEYKSDYRLAEVPQDVYAMGLISKTKVELPLQVSRTDDASAGTIPAGAKLTFAATDNLHWVYAESMDGEIRGWFYVDSSDYPTMVRVNGTMTSADEVFDNLMYAD
;
A
#
# COMPACT_ATOMS: atom_id res chain seq x y z
N MET A 1 24.22 -47.23 8.43
CA MET A 1 24.54 -45.90 7.94
C MET A 1 23.57 -45.56 6.81
N LYS A 2 22.42 -44.98 7.13
CA LYS A 2 21.46 -44.51 6.10
C LYS A 2 21.52 -42.99 6.11
N LYS A 3 22.08 -42.39 5.07
CA LYS A 3 22.12 -40.97 4.84
C LYS A 3 20.72 -40.52 4.45
N LEU A 4 20.04 -39.81 5.37
CA LEU A 4 18.79 -39.13 5.12
C LEU A 4 19.10 -37.85 4.31
N PHE A 5 18.76 -37.83 3.04
CA PHE A 5 18.77 -36.63 2.23
C PHE A 5 17.60 -35.76 2.67
N MET A 6 17.93 -34.69 3.40
CA MET A 6 16.98 -33.64 3.73
C MET A 6 16.79 -32.76 2.48
N LEU A 7 15.66 -32.94 1.82
CA LEU A 7 15.23 -32.14 0.66
C LEU A 7 14.87 -30.74 1.17
N LEU A 8 15.77 -29.81 0.97
CA LEU A 8 15.51 -28.39 1.19
C LEU A 8 14.50 -27.92 0.12
N MET A 9 13.23 -27.88 0.48
CA MET A 9 12.20 -27.25 -0.38
C MET A 9 12.35 -25.74 -0.21
N VAL A 10 13.23 -25.14 -0.99
CA VAL A 10 13.20 -23.71 -1.25
C VAL A 10 11.92 -23.46 -2.03
N LEU A 11 10.92 -22.89 -1.34
CA LEU A 11 9.73 -22.36 -2.00
C LEU A 11 10.19 -21.12 -2.78
N ALA A 12 10.70 -21.35 -4.00
CA ALA A 12 10.81 -20.27 -4.97
C ALA A 12 9.37 -19.89 -5.31
N LEU A 13 8.85 -18.81 -4.70
CA LEU A 13 7.75 -18.08 -5.27
C LEU A 13 8.23 -17.65 -6.67
N ALA A 14 7.82 -18.42 -7.67
CA ALA A 14 7.89 -17.99 -9.04
C ALA A 14 6.89 -16.83 -9.17
N ALA A 15 7.37 -15.62 -8.89
CA ALA A 15 6.82 -14.44 -9.51
C ALA A 15 7.02 -14.69 -11.01
N THR A 16 5.99 -15.20 -11.68
CA THR A 16 5.95 -15.18 -13.14
C THR A 16 6.05 -13.70 -13.51
N PRO A 17 7.14 -13.27 -14.18
CA PRO A 17 7.11 -11.94 -14.74
C PRO A 17 6.00 -11.94 -15.79
N LEU A 18 4.95 -11.20 -15.56
CA LEU A 18 4.12 -10.72 -16.66
C LEU A 18 5.01 -9.74 -17.43
N ALA A 19 5.88 -10.29 -18.25
CA ALA A 19 6.65 -9.54 -19.22
C ALA A 19 5.74 -9.30 -20.43
N ALA A 20 4.82 -8.38 -20.30
CA ALA A 20 4.41 -7.58 -21.43
C ALA A 20 5.35 -6.36 -21.42
N ASN A 21 5.85 -5.96 -22.58
CA ASN A 21 6.65 -4.77 -22.80
C ASN A 21 5.82 -3.49 -22.50
N ALA A 22 5.49 -3.27 -21.24
CA ALA A 22 5.03 -1.97 -20.79
C ALA A 22 6.30 -1.12 -20.66
N GLU A 23 6.49 -0.18 -21.55
CA GLU A 23 7.43 0.90 -21.33
C GLU A 23 7.07 1.53 -19.98
N ASP A 24 8.07 1.77 -19.13
CA ASP A 24 7.88 2.44 -17.85
C ASP A 24 7.22 3.78 -18.11
N ALA A 25 6.04 4.00 -17.57
CA ALA A 25 5.35 5.26 -17.75
C ALA A 25 6.08 6.35 -16.95
N VAL A 26 6.30 7.50 -17.59
CA VAL A 26 7.08 8.59 -17.00
C VAL A 26 6.18 9.48 -16.15
N LEU A 27 6.53 9.60 -14.88
CA LEU A 27 5.93 10.58 -13.97
C LEU A 27 6.44 11.97 -14.33
N ASN A 28 5.53 12.89 -14.60
CA ASN A 28 5.83 14.28 -14.95
C ASN A 28 5.28 15.23 -13.88
N ARG A 29 6.07 16.21 -13.49
CA ARG A 29 5.55 17.37 -12.77
C ARG A 29 4.80 18.27 -13.74
N ILE A 30 3.59 18.68 -13.37
CA ILE A 30 2.70 19.49 -14.19
C ILE A 30 2.74 20.94 -13.70
N GLU A 31 3.05 21.85 -14.61
CA GLU A 31 2.96 23.27 -14.33
C GLU A 31 1.51 23.76 -14.45
N ASN A 32 1.13 24.70 -13.60
CA ASN A 32 -0.21 25.31 -13.68
C ASN A 32 -0.40 26.03 -15.05
N GLY A 33 -1.50 25.73 -15.75
CA GLY A 33 -1.74 26.18 -17.10
C GLY A 33 -1.13 25.31 -18.21
N ALA A 34 -0.52 24.16 -17.85
CA ALA A 34 -0.07 23.19 -18.85
C ALA A 34 -1.22 22.73 -19.73
N SER A 35 -0.93 22.51 -21.01
CA SER A 35 -1.91 22.05 -21.99
C SER A 35 -1.40 20.81 -22.71
N GLY A 36 -2.29 19.86 -22.97
CA GLY A 36 -1.98 18.61 -23.64
C GLY A 36 -3.24 17.81 -23.90
N ASP A 37 -3.12 16.75 -24.66
CA ASP A 37 -4.16 15.73 -24.83
C ASP A 37 -3.98 14.71 -23.69
N PHE A 38 -4.77 14.86 -22.62
CA PHE A 38 -4.61 14.07 -21.39
C PHE A 38 -5.43 12.79 -21.36
N ASP A 39 -6.40 12.61 -22.28
CA ASP A 39 -7.18 11.37 -22.36
C ASP A 39 -7.03 10.64 -23.70
N GLY A 40 -6.21 11.18 -24.61
CA GLY A 40 -5.89 10.52 -25.87
C GLY A 40 -6.98 10.64 -26.92
N ASP A 41 -7.94 11.56 -26.77
CA ASP A 41 -9.07 11.76 -27.70
C ASP A 41 -8.70 12.68 -28.88
N GLY A 42 -7.53 13.30 -28.87
CA GLY A 42 -7.03 14.25 -29.86
C GLY A 42 -7.43 15.70 -29.58
N THR A 43 -8.14 15.95 -28.50
CA THR A 43 -8.47 17.31 -28.04
C THR A 43 -7.37 17.78 -27.07
N THR A 44 -7.15 19.07 -26.97
CA THR A 44 -6.19 19.63 -26.02
C THR A 44 -6.93 20.21 -24.82
N GLU A 45 -6.63 19.68 -23.64
CA GLU A 45 -7.13 20.20 -22.38
C GLU A 45 -6.10 21.12 -21.74
N THR A 46 -6.58 21.91 -20.78
CA THR A 46 -5.73 22.75 -19.92
C THR A 46 -5.89 22.32 -18.47
N VAL A 47 -4.77 22.23 -17.77
CA VAL A 47 -4.73 21.95 -16.33
C VAL A 47 -4.65 23.24 -15.55
N ALA A 48 -5.53 23.41 -14.57
CA ALA A 48 -5.40 24.43 -13.55
C ALA A 48 -5.34 23.77 -12.16
N PHE A 49 -4.30 24.07 -11.40
CA PHE A 49 -4.11 23.59 -10.06
C PHE A 49 -3.90 24.77 -9.12
N ALA A 50 -4.72 24.87 -8.10
CA ALA A 50 -4.66 25.95 -7.12
C ALA A 50 -4.75 25.37 -5.70
N THR A 51 -3.84 25.82 -4.84
CA THR A 51 -3.83 25.49 -3.43
C THR A 51 -4.29 26.68 -2.60
N GLN A 52 -5.00 26.41 -1.52
CA GLN A 52 -5.33 27.38 -0.46
C GLN A 52 -4.73 26.83 0.83
N ARG A 53 -3.81 27.58 1.43
CA ARG A 53 -3.10 27.17 2.63
C ARG A 53 -3.18 28.24 3.69
N ASP A 54 -3.19 27.82 4.93
CA ASP A 54 -3.07 28.67 6.09
C ASP A 54 -1.58 28.91 6.49
N GLU A 55 -1.35 29.48 7.65
CA GLU A 55 0.01 29.75 8.15
C GLU A 55 0.80 28.49 8.56
N TYR A 56 0.14 27.33 8.60
CA TYR A 56 0.73 26.01 8.93
C TYR A 56 0.88 25.12 7.70
N ASP A 57 0.63 25.66 6.48
CA ASP A 57 0.57 24.92 5.21
C ASP A 57 -0.59 23.91 5.14
N ASP A 58 -1.54 24.00 6.06
CA ASP A 58 -2.77 23.19 6.01
C ASP A 58 -3.81 23.88 5.12
N GLY A 59 -4.69 23.09 4.51
CA GLY A 59 -5.72 23.70 3.67
C GLY A 59 -6.36 22.77 2.67
N GLY A 60 -6.42 23.17 1.42
CA GLY A 60 -7.05 22.40 0.37
C GLY A 60 -6.56 22.77 -1.03
N PHE A 61 -6.99 22.03 -2.00
CA PHE A 61 -6.69 22.30 -3.40
C PHE A 61 -7.91 22.17 -4.30
N THR A 62 -7.79 22.76 -5.47
CA THR A 62 -8.71 22.59 -6.60
C THR A 62 -7.90 22.20 -7.83
N LEU A 63 -8.29 21.11 -8.48
CA LEU A 63 -7.75 20.64 -9.74
C LEU A 63 -8.83 20.71 -10.82
N THR A 64 -8.53 21.40 -11.91
CA THR A 64 -9.40 21.47 -13.10
C THR A 64 -8.63 20.96 -14.30
N VAL A 65 -9.22 20.04 -15.06
CA VAL A 65 -8.71 19.52 -16.33
C VAL A 65 -9.84 19.53 -17.34
N GLY A 66 -9.62 20.13 -18.52
CA GLY A 66 -10.62 20.14 -19.58
C GLY A 66 -11.97 20.78 -19.19
N GLY A 67 -11.99 21.60 -18.12
CA GLY A 67 -13.21 22.20 -17.59
C GLY A 67 -13.93 21.39 -16.49
N THR A 68 -13.50 20.15 -16.22
CA THR A 68 -13.98 19.36 -15.08
C THR A 68 -13.14 19.66 -13.84
N THR A 69 -13.79 19.88 -12.70
CA THR A 69 -13.13 20.34 -11.47
C THR A 69 -13.40 19.39 -10.30
N VAL A 70 -12.37 19.12 -9.54
CA VAL A 70 -12.43 18.45 -8.24
C VAL A 70 -11.78 19.32 -7.18
N SER A 71 -12.20 19.17 -5.94
CA SER A 71 -11.63 19.89 -4.79
C SER A 71 -11.44 18.95 -3.62
N LYS A 72 -10.40 19.21 -2.84
CA LYS A 72 -10.10 18.52 -1.58
C LYS A 72 -9.86 19.56 -0.51
N GLU A 73 -10.40 19.36 0.67
CA GLU A 73 -10.22 20.19 1.87
C GLU A 73 -9.56 19.37 2.99
N ASN A 74 -9.10 20.06 4.01
CA ASN A 74 -8.49 19.49 5.22
C ASN A 74 -7.25 18.64 4.93
N CYS A 75 -6.38 19.13 4.04
CA CYS A 75 -5.05 18.59 3.80
C CYS A 75 -4.07 19.15 4.84
N ILE A 76 -3.09 18.35 5.25
CA ILE A 76 -2.06 18.72 6.24
C ILE A 76 -0.71 18.83 5.53
N ALA A 77 -0.03 19.98 5.67
CA ALA A 77 1.23 20.26 4.99
C ALA A 77 1.15 20.02 3.47
N LEU A 78 0.14 20.60 2.84
CA LEU A 78 -0.19 20.40 1.41
C LEU A 78 0.94 20.91 0.50
N SER A 79 1.32 20.12 -0.49
CA SER A 79 2.26 20.51 -1.55
C SER A 79 1.61 21.39 -2.62
N GLU A 80 2.42 22.30 -3.20
CA GLU A 80 2.03 23.09 -4.39
C GLU A 80 2.33 22.36 -5.70
N GLU A 81 2.92 21.18 -5.63
CA GLU A 81 3.29 20.39 -6.79
C GLU A 81 2.15 19.47 -7.21
N LEU A 82 1.93 19.38 -8.52
CA LEU A 82 1.04 18.42 -9.15
C LEU A 82 1.86 17.50 -10.03
N TYR A 83 1.62 16.21 -9.92
CA TYR A 83 2.24 15.21 -10.80
C TYR A 83 1.19 14.54 -11.68
N ALA A 84 1.61 14.06 -12.84
CA ALA A 84 0.77 13.29 -13.72
C ALA A 84 1.54 12.19 -14.44
N VAL A 85 0.84 11.11 -14.74
CA VAL A 85 1.34 9.98 -15.50
C VAL A 85 0.25 9.48 -16.43
N SER A 86 0.60 9.22 -17.71
CA SER A 86 -0.31 8.59 -18.64
C SER A 86 -0.36 7.09 -18.37
N VAL A 87 -1.55 6.55 -18.19
CA VAL A 87 -1.77 5.13 -17.88
C VAL A 87 -2.80 4.51 -18.82
N PRO A 88 -2.56 3.29 -19.30
CA PRO A 88 -3.57 2.57 -20.06
C PRO A 88 -4.69 2.10 -19.11
N TYR A 89 -5.91 2.01 -19.62
CA TYR A 89 -7.03 1.43 -18.90
C TYR A 89 -7.89 0.57 -19.83
N ASP A 90 -8.51 -0.47 -19.26
CA ASP A 90 -9.48 -1.29 -19.98
C ASP A 90 -10.86 -0.65 -19.85
N ALA A 91 -11.48 -0.29 -20.96
CA ALA A 91 -12.92 -0.20 -21.00
C ALA A 91 -13.50 -1.56 -21.36
N TYR A 92 -14.55 -1.99 -20.69
CA TYR A 92 -15.13 -3.35 -20.78
C TYR A 92 -15.46 -3.81 -22.22
N TYR A 93 -15.48 -2.89 -23.20
CA TYR A 93 -15.79 -3.15 -24.60
C TYR A 93 -14.74 -2.62 -25.60
N ALA A 94 -13.59 -2.16 -25.14
CA ALA A 94 -12.56 -1.65 -26.04
C ALA A 94 -11.64 -2.79 -26.50
N GLU A 95 -11.47 -2.92 -27.82
CA GLU A 95 -10.50 -3.87 -28.41
C GLU A 95 -9.04 -3.39 -28.27
N ASN A 96 -8.83 -2.15 -27.81
CA ASN A 96 -7.51 -1.54 -27.62
C ASN A 96 -7.44 -0.90 -26.24
N ASP A 97 -6.24 -0.86 -25.67
CA ASP A 97 -5.96 -0.11 -24.46
C ASP A 97 -6.26 1.38 -24.71
N LEU A 98 -7.22 1.90 -23.97
CA LEU A 98 -7.48 3.33 -23.93
C LEU A 98 -6.45 3.99 -23.02
N MET A 99 -6.14 5.24 -23.27
CA MET A 99 -5.20 6.01 -22.45
C MET A 99 -5.97 7.05 -21.66
N GLY A 100 -5.53 7.27 -20.44
CA GLY A 100 -5.98 8.36 -19.61
C GLY A 100 -4.80 8.86 -18.76
N THR A 101 -5.02 9.93 -18.03
CA THR A 101 -3.97 10.53 -17.19
C THR A 101 -4.35 10.46 -15.71
N LEU A 102 -3.49 9.90 -14.91
CA LEU A 102 -3.59 9.91 -13.46
C LEU A 102 -2.85 11.16 -12.93
N PHE A 103 -3.61 12.10 -12.39
CA PHE A 103 -3.11 13.27 -11.69
C PHE A 103 -2.98 12.99 -10.20
N MET A 104 -1.91 13.49 -9.57
CA MET A 104 -1.62 13.28 -8.14
C MET A 104 -1.24 14.60 -7.49
N ALA A 105 -2.12 15.11 -6.64
CA ALA A 105 -1.80 16.12 -5.63
C ALA A 105 -1.42 15.40 -4.34
N PHE A 106 -0.61 16.00 -3.47
CA PHE A 106 -0.16 15.31 -2.28
C PHE A 106 0.08 16.24 -1.09
N GLU A 107 0.02 15.67 0.09
CA GLU A 107 0.42 16.26 1.35
C GLU A 107 1.55 15.45 1.98
N TYR A 108 2.33 16.11 2.85
CA TYR A 108 3.38 15.42 3.60
C TYR A 108 2.85 14.74 4.86
N GLY A 109 1.68 15.18 5.33
CA GLY A 109 1.07 14.67 6.55
C GLY A 109 1.85 14.99 7.83
N PRO A 110 1.30 14.65 9.00
CA PRO A 110 2.05 14.66 10.24
C PRO A 110 3.07 13.51 10.23
N SER A 111 4.24 13.69 10.83
CA SER A 111 5.24 12.64 11.03
C SER A 111 5.76 11.95 9.76
N ASP A 112 5.86 12.70 8.64
CA ASP A 112 6.29 12.17 7.34
C ASP A 112 5.40 10.99 6.83
N ASP A 113 4.10 11.04 7.09
CA ASP A 113 3.11 10.11 6.56
C ASP A 113 2.41 10.71 5.31
N PRO A 114 3.06 10.69 4.14
CA PRO A 114 2.56 11.37 2.96
C PRO A 114 1.34 10.68 2.38
N VAL A 115 0.41 11.47 1.85
CA VAL A 115 -0.76 10.98 1.13
C VAL A 115 -0.82 11.62 -0.24
N SER A 116 -0.89 10.82 -1.29
CA SER A 116 -1.19 11.24 -2.66
C SER A 116 -2.66 11.05 -2.96
N TYR A 117 -3.32 12.12 -3.35
CA TYR A 117 -4.70 12.15 -3.83
C TYR A 117 -4.70 11.93 -5.32
N CYS A 118 -5.27 10.84 -5.78
CA CYS A 118 -5.21 10.37 -7.15
C CYS A 118 -6.51 10.65 -7.89
N TYR A 119 -6.43 11.34 -9.03
CA TYR A 119 -7.57 11.67 -9.89
C TYR A 119 -7.30 11.18 -11.31
N PHE A 120 -8.17 10.35 -11.83
CA PHE A 120 -8.01 9.81 -13.16
C PHE A 120 -8.86 10.63 -14.15
N TYR A 121 -8.22 11.14 -15.20
CA TYR A 121 -8.87 11.90 -16.28
C TYR A 121 -8.98 11.03 -17.52
N THR A 122 -10.19 10.88 -18.01
CA THR A 122 -10.52 10.20 -19.27
C THR A 122 -11.90 10.61 -19.76
N ASP A 123 -12.14 10.53 -21.05
CA ASP A 123 -13.42 10.90 -21.70
C ASP A 123 -13.94 12.28 -21.25
N GLY A 124 -13.04 13.25 -21.10
CA GLY A 124 -13.37 14.61 -20.69
C GLY A 124 -13.84 14.75 -19.23
N ALA A 125 -13.62 13.76 -18.36
CA ALA A 125 -14.05 13.77 -16.97
C ALA A 125 -12.92 13.40 -15.99
N LEU A 126 -12.95 13.99 -14.78
CA LEU A 126 -12.09 13.65 -13.64
C LEU A 126 -12.84 12.72 -12.68
N TYR A 127 -12.21 11.61 -12.34
CA TYR A 127 -12.69 10.62 -11.39
C TYR A 127 -11.79 10.59 -10.17
N ASP A 128 -12.36 10.56 -8.97
CA ASP A 128 -11.61 10.32 -7.74
C ASP A 128 -11.18 8.85 -7.70
N ALA A 129 -9.91 8.61 -7.97
CA ALA A 129 -9.34 7.26 -8.00
C ALA A 129 -8.87 6.77 -6.61
N GLY A 130 -9.01 7.61 -5.57
CA GLY A 130 -8.63 7.29 -4.21
C GLY A 130 -7.27 7.85 -3.80
N THR A 131 -6.67 7.25 -2.78
CA THR A 131 -5.41 7.73 -2.19
C THR A 131 -4.36 6.63 -2.14
N ILE A 132 -3.09 7.04 -2.15
CA ILE A 132 -1.93 6.18 -1.86
C ILE A 132 -1.10 6.86 -0.78
N GLU A 133 -0.79 6.14 0.30
CA GLU A 133 0.02 6.63 1.42
C GLU A 133 1.52 6.62 1.06
N ALA A 134 1.86 7.37 0.02
CA ALA A 134 3.23 7.56 -0.48
C ALA A 134 3.31 8.85 -1.29
N LEU A 135 4.53 9.42 -1.40
CA LEU A 135 4.78 10.53 -2.33
C LEU A 135 4.70 10.05 -3.78
N PRO A 136 4.23 10.88 -4.74
CA PRO A 136 4.21 10.53 -6.16
C PRO A 136 5.60 10.10 -6.68
N THR A 137 6.66 10.75 -6.19
CA THR A 137 8.06 10.47 -6.56
C THR A 137 8.61 9.15 -6.00
N ALA A 138 7.93 8.53 -5.03
CA ALA A 138 8.27 7.21 -4.48
C ALA A 138 7.52 6.08 -5.21
N MET A 139 6.70 6.40 -6.20
CA MET A 139 5.93 5.44 -6.97
C MET A 139 6.63 5.06 -8.27
N GLN A 140 6.44 3.84 -8.72
CA GLN A 140 6.89 3.32 -10.01
C GLN A 140 5.65 2.87 -10.80
N PHE A 141 5.59 3.18 -12.07
CA PHE A 141 4.42 2.98 -12.92
C PHE A 141 4.72 1.94 -14.01
N PHE A 142 3.94 0.86 -14.06
CA PHE A 142 4.08 -0.24 -15.01
C PHE A 142 2.72 -0.50 -15.66
N GLY A 143 2.42 0.20 -16.74
CA GLY A 143 1.09 0.19 -17.32
C GLY A 143 0.04 0.64 -16.30
N ARG A 144 -0.90 -0.25 -15.93
CA ARG A 144 -1.93 0.03 -14.92
C ARG A 144 -1.48 -0.20 -13.47
N GLU A 145 -0.31 -0.80 -13.27
CA GLU A 145 0.21 -1.08 -11.94
C GLU A 145 1.02 0.10 -11.41
N ILE A 146 0.77 0.46 -10.17
CA ILE A 146 1.56 1.41 -9.40
C ILE A 146 2.20 0.65 -8.27
N ARG A 147 3.53 0.64 -8.21
CA ARG A 147 4.29 -0.02 -7.15
C ARG A 147 4.94 1.01 -6.26
N THR A 148 4.86 0.79 -4.98
CA THR A 148 5.46 1.67 -3.97
C THR A 148 5.77 0.88 -2.71
N THR A 149 6.25 1.60 -1.69
CA THR A 149 6.46 1.07 -0.35
C THR A 149 5.56 1.83 0.60
N LEU A 150 4.76 1.12 1.38
CA LEU A 150 3.89 1.69 2.40
C LEU A 150 4.43 1.41 3.80
N ARG A 151 4.12 2.31 4.72
CA ARG A 151 4.33 2.10 6.15
C ARG A 151 3.34 1.07 6.69
N SER A 152 3.77 0.32 7.67
CA SER A 152 2.95 -0.60 8.47
C SER A 152 3.43 -0.55 9.91
N ASP A 153 2.49 -0.58 10.86
CA ASP A 153 2.77 -0.45 12.30
C ASP A 153 2.40 -1.70 13.10
N LEU A 154 2.32 -2.85 12.45
CA LEU A 154 2.09 -4.12 13.14
C LEU A 154 3.34 -4.56 13.90
N LEU A 155 3.31 -4.55 15.23
CA LEU A 155 4.42 -4.87 16.14
C LEU A 155 5.68 -4.01 15.95
N GLY A 156 5.49 -2.74 15.65
CA GLY A 156 6.53 -1.76 15.33
C GLY A 156 6.42 -1.26 13.90
N THR A 157 7.06 -0.13 13.61
CA THR A 157 7.03 0.47 12.28
C THR A 157 8.00 -0.22 11.34
N TRP A 158 7.52 -0.59 10.17
CA TRP A 158 8.29 -1.20 9.10
C TRP A 158 7.68 -0.83 7.74
N SER A 159 8.41 -1.14 6.67
CA SER A 159 7.97 -0.82 5.32
C SER A 159 7.63 -2.09 4.55
N ARG A 160 6.49 -2.09 3.85
CA ARG A 160 6.06 -3.20 3.01
C ARG A 160 5.91 -2.77 1.55
N PRO A 161 6.21 -3.64 0.58
CA PRO A 161 5.87 -3.39 -0.81
C PRO A 161 4.35 -3.39 -0.98
N ALA A 162 3.86 -2.47 -1.81
CA ALA A 162 2.46 -2.40 -2.20
C ALA A 162 2.36 -2.26 -3.72
N THR A 163 1.34 -2.89 -4.29
CA THR A 163 1.00 -2.77 -5.69
C THR A 163 -0.46 -2.37 -5.79
N PHE A 164 -0.73 -1.26 -6.48
CA PHE A 164 -2.07 -0.81 -6.79
C PHE A 164 -2.35 -1.03 -8.27
N VAL A 165 -3.61 -1.28 -8.58
CA VAL A 165 -4.07 -1.39 -9.97
C VAL A 165 -5.23 -0.43 -10.16
N LEU A 166 -5.18 0.35 -11.23
CA LEU A 166 -6.31 1.17 -11.65
C LEU A 166 -7.38 0.25 -12.26
N GLY A 167 -8.47 0.09 -11.53
CA GLY A 167 -9.62 -0.69 -11.92
C GLY A 167 -10.75 0.19 -12.46
N TYR A 168 -11.48 -0.35 -13.43
CA TYR A 168 -12.73 0.24 -13.93
C TYR A 168 -13.92 -0.51 -13.31
N GLY A 169 -14.90 0.24 -12.87
CA GLY A 169 -16.12 -0.31 -12.30
C GLY A 169 -17.33 0.61 -12.58
N TYR A 170 -18.44 0.26 -11.97
CA TYR A 170 -19.64 1.09 -11.97
C TYR A 170 -20.05 1.31 -10.52
N SER A 171 -20.33 2.56 -10.19
CA SER A 171 -21.04 2.93 -8.96
C SER A 171 -22.51 3.19 -9.29
N MET A 172 -23.40 2.97 -8.35
CA MET A 172 -24.81 3.37 -8.47
C MET A 172 -25.03 4.68 -7.72
N GLU A 173 -25.52 5.70 -8.42
CA GLU A 173 -25.99 6.93 -7.81
C GLU A 173 -27.50 7.08 -8.09
N GLY A 174 -28.31 6.77 -7.10
CA GLY A 174 -29.76 6.58 -7.31
C GLY A 174 -30.04 5.37 -8.20
N ASP A 175 -30.72 5.55 -9.31
CA ASP A 175 -31.05 4.52 -10.30
C ASP A 175 -30.10 4.53 -11.52
N GLU A 176 -29.05 5.36 -11.51
CA GLU A 176 -28.12 5.51 -12.63
C GLU A 176 -26.79 4.81 -12.34
N TYR A 177 -26.26 4.09 -13.34
CA TYR A 177 -24.89 3.57 -13.33
C TYR A 177 -23.93 4.66 -13.79
N LYS A 178 -22.93 4.94 -12.98
CA LYS A 178 -21.82 5.84 -13.35
C LYS A 178 -20.53 5.06 -13.44
N SER A 179 -19.73 5.41 -14.44
CA SER A 179 -18.34 4.94 -14.54
C SER A 179 -17.59 5.34 -13.28
N ASP A 180 -16.81 4.42 -12.74
CA ASP A 180 -15.99 4.61 -11.55
C ASP A 180 -14.61 4.05 -11.82
N TYR A 181 -13.57 4.81 -11.53
CA TYR A 181 -12.18 4.41 -11.67
C TYR A 181 -11.53 4.49 -10.31
N ARG A 182 -11.01 3.37 -9.81
CA ARG A 182 -10.40 3.31 -8.48
C ARG A 182 -9.10 2.56 -8.50
N LEU A 183 -8.18 3.07 -7.71
CA LEU A 183 -6.98 2.36 -7.33
C LEU A 183 -7.31 1.35 -6.25
N ALA A 184 -7.01 0.09 -6.52
CA ALA A 184 -7.18 -0.98 -5.56
C ALA A 184 -5.81 -1.60 -5.26
N GLU A 185 -5.47 -1.70 -3.98
CA GLU A 185 -4.28 -2.47 -3.59
C GLU A 185 -4.49 -3.96 -3.90
N VAL A 186 -3.51 -4.57 -4.53
CA VAL A 186 -3.46 -6.01 -4.74
C VAL A 186 -2.82 -6.65 -3.50
N PRO A 187 -3.61 -7.27 -2.61
CA PRO A 187 -3.08 -7.80 -1.37
C PRO A 187 -2.14 -8.97 -1.63
N GLN A 188 -1.06 -9.03 -0.87
CA GLN A 188 -0.20 -10.22 -0.82
C GLN A 188 -0.66 -11.12 0.34
N ASP A 189 -0.50 -12.43 0.15
CA ASP A 189 -0.83 -13.39 1.22
C ASP A 189 0.11 -13.24 2.43
N VAL A 190 1.36 -12.86 2.17
CA VAL A 190 2.40 -12.68 3.18
C VAL A 190 3.39 -11.61 2.74
N TYR A 191 3.76 -10.75 3.67
CA TYR A 191 4.79 -9.72 3.52
C TYR A 191 6.02 -10.09 4.36
N ALA A 192 7.22 -9.88 3.83
CA ALA A 192 8.45 -9.97 4.62
C ALA A 192 8.52 -8.78 5.59
N MET A 193 8.84 -9.03 6.86
CA MET A 193 8.84 -8.02 7.92
C MET A 193 10.26 -7.65 8.37
N GLY A 194 11.03 -8.61 8.89
CA GLY A 194 12.44 -8.44 9.23
C GLY A 194 12.73 -7.69 10.55
N LEU A 195 11.74 -7.46 11.40
CA LEU A 195 11.95 -6.82 12.70
C LEU A 195 12.53 -7.79 13.73
N ILE A 196 13.41 -7.28 14.58
CA ILE A 196 14.00 -8.06 15.67
C ILE A 196 13.46 -7.56 17.01
N SER A 197 13.04 -8.50 17.84
CA SER A 197 12.55 -8.22 19.19
C SER A 197 13.09 -9.27 20.20
N LYS A 198 12.62 -9.16 21.42
CA LYS A 198 12.90 -10.09 22.52
C LYS A 198 11.61 -10.39 23.27
N THR A 199 11.34 -11.64 23.56
CA THR A 199 10.19 -12.04 24.38
C THR A 199 10.35 -11.66 25.83
N LYS A 200 9.30 -11.19 26.49
CA LYS A 200 9.20 -11.04 27.96
C LYS A 200 8.59 -12.27 28.61
N VAL A 201 7.77 -12.98 27.84
CA VAL A 201 7.06 -14.19 28.27
C VAL A 201 7.33 -15.34 27.30
N GLU A 202 6.95 -16.55 27.64
CA GLU A 202 6.95 -17.67 26.70
C GLU A 202 5.93 -17.39 25.58
N LEU A 203 6.36 -17.52 24.31
CA LEU A 203 5.53 -17.31 23.14
C LEU A 203 5.30 -18.64 22.41
N PRO A 204 4.12 -19.26 22.58
CA PRO A 204 3.75 -20.44 21.80
C PRO A 204 3.53 -20.07 20.35
N LEU A 205 4.06 -20.89 19.45
CA LEU A 205 3.87 -20.75 18.01
C LEU A 205 3.05 -21.92 17.47
N GLN A 206 2.30 -21.67 16.40
CA GLN A 206 1.56 -22.69 15.68
C GLN A 206 2.12 -22.91 14.26
N VAL A 207 1.85 -24.09 13.70
CA VAL A 207 2.41 -24.54 12.43
C VAL A 207 1.96 -23.67 11.27
N SER A 208 0.71 -23.22 11.28
CA SER A 208 0.15 -22.37 10.22
C SER A 208 -0.93 -21.43 10.77
N ARG A 209 -1.39 -20.48 9.96
CA ARG A 209 -2.48 -19.57 10.30
C ARG A 209 -3.84 -20.27 10.50
N THR A 210 -3.99 -21.49 10.00
CA THR A 210 -5.25 -22.27 10.02
C THR A 210 -5.14 -23.56 10.81
N ASP A 211 -3.94 -23.91 11.30
CA ASP A 211 -3.68 -25.13 12.08
C ASP A 211 -3.02 -24.73 13.39
N ASP A 212 -3.70 -24.96 14.51
CA ASP A 212 -3.27 -24.63 15.87
C ASP A 212 -2.29 -25.66 16.47
N ALA A 213 -1.88 -26.67 15.67
CA ALA A 213 -0.83 -27.58 16.09
C ALA A 213 0.43 -26.80 16.48
N SER A 214 1.02 -27.17 17.61
CA SER A 214 2.21 -26.49 18.14
C SER A 214 3.41 -26.64 17.21
N ALA A 215 4.03 -25.52 16.84
CA ALA A 215 5.32 -25.47 16.17
C ALA A 215 6.50 -25.33 17.15
N GLY A 216 6.21 -25.16 18.43
CA GLY A 216 7.18 -24.93 19.50
C GLY A 216 6.84 -23.69 20.33
N THR A 217 7.68 -23.39 21.31
CA THR A 217 7.52 -22.21 22.17
C THR A 217 8.85 -21.47 22.25
N ILE A 218 8.87 -20.19 21.90
CA ILE A 218 10.03 -19.33 22.11
C ILE A 218 10.10 -18.97 23.59
N PRO A 219 11.23 -19.26 24.30
CA PRO A 219 11.34 -19.01 25.73
C PRO A 219 11.30 -17.52 26.08
N ALA A 220 10.86 -17.20 27.29
CA ALA A 220 10.96 -15.83 27.82
C ALA A 220 12.44 -15.38 27.83
N GLY A 221 12.66 -14.13 27.43
CA GLY A 221 13.99 -13.53 27.32
C GLY A 221 14.78 -13.92 26.08
N ALA A 222 14.22 -14.72 25.17
CA ALA A 222 14.87 -15.07 23.91
C ALA A 222 14.71 -13.96 22.87
N LYS A 223 15.73 -13.77 22.04
CA LYS A 223 15.64 -12.93 20.84
C LYS A 223 14.97 -13.69 19.71
N LEU A 224 14.18 -12.98 18.92
CA LEU A 224 13.47 -13.50 17.74
C LEU A 224 13.45 -12.48 16.61
N THR A 225 13.17 -12.96 15.43
CA THR A 225 12.85 -12.14 14.26
C THR A 225 11.36 -12.31 13.94
N PHE A 226 10.63 -11.21 13.74
CA PHE A 226 9.36 -11.22 13.04
C PHE A 226 9.67 -11.28 11.56
N ALA A 227 9.65 -12.47 10.99
CA ALA A 227 10.16 -12.71 9.64
C ALA A 227 9.12 -12.37 8.56
N ALA A 228 7.83 -12.59 8.86
CA ALA A 228 6.75 -12.35 7.90
C ALA A 228 5.41 -12.09 8.61
N THR A 229 4.45 -11.53 7.86
CA THR A 229 3.10 -11.26 8.36
C THR A 229 2.11 -11.23 7.19
N ASP A 230 0.82 -11.50 7.45
CA ASP A 230 -0.27 -11.18 6.53
C ASP A 230 -0.72 -9.71 6.61
N ASN A 231 -0.06 -8.92 7.46
CA ASN A 231 -0.37 -7.51 7.75
C ASN A 231 -1.79 -7.27 8.29
N LEU A 232 -2.41 -8.31 8.83
CA LEU A 232 -3.74 -8.26 9.44
C LEU A 232 -3.71 -8.82 10.87
N HIS A 233 -3.46 -10.14 11.00
CA HIS A 233 -3.60 -10.84 12.27
C HIS A 233 -2.49 -11.85 12.57
N TRP A 234 -1.64 -12.19 11.61
CA TRP A 234 -0.69 -13.26 11.78
C TRP A 234 0.73 -12.81 11.53
N VAL A 235 1.61 -13.14 12.48
CA VAL A 235 3.03 -12.89 12.37
C VAL A 235 3.79 -14.20 12.48
N TYR A 236 4.70 -14.42 11.53
CA TYR A 236 5.63 -15.54 11.53
C TYR A 236 6.90 -15.12 12.25
N ALA A 237 7.20 -15.82 13.36
CA ALA A 237 8.40 -15.58 14.15
C ALA A 237 9.39 -16.72 14.03
N GLU A 238 10.67 -16.37 14.11
CA GLU A 238 11.79 -17.32 14.17
C GLU A 238 12.70 -16.97 15.33
N SER A 239 13.07 -17.99 16.14
CA SER A 239 14.15 -17.83 17.11
C SER A 239 15.48 -17.56 16.39
N MET A 240 16.40 -16.84 17.03
CA MET A 240 17.67 -16.43 16.39
C MET A 240 18.57 -17.60 15.94
N ASP A 241 18.40 -18.78 16.54
CA ASP A 241 19.06 -20.03 16.13
C ASP A 241 18.32 -20.76 15.00
N GLY A 242 17.10 -20.32 14.66
CA GLY A 242 16.25 -20.93 13.64
C GLY A 242 15.63 -22.28 14.02
N GLU A 243 15.77 -22.72 15.27
CA GLU A 243 15.25 -24.02 15.72
C GLU A 243 13.74 -23.99 15.96
N ILE A 244 13.21 -22.85 16.43
CA ILE A 244 11.77 -22.65 16.69
C ILE A 244 11.25 -21.59 15.76
N ARG A 245 10.23 -21.94 14.99
CA ARG A 245 9.58 -21.03 14.02
C ARG A 245 8.13 -21.38 13.82
N GLY A 246 7.32 -20.37 13.61
CA GLY A 246 5.87 -20.57 13.38
C GLY A 246 5.10 -19.27 13.51
N TRP A 247 3.80 -19.39 13.49
CA TRP A 247 2.85 -18.29 13.48
C TRP A 247 2.30 -18.01 14.88
N PHE A 248 2.04 -16.76 15.18
CA PHE A 248 1.24 -16.33 16.33
C PHE A 248 0.24 -15.26 15.93
N TYR A 249 -0.84 -15.16 16.67
CA TYR A 249 -1.93 -14.25 16.38
C TYR A 249 -1.73 -12.90 17.04
N VAL A 250 -2.01 -11.84 16.29
CA VAL A 250 -1.95 -10.42 16.70
C VAL A 250 -3.29 -9.77 16.36
N ASP A 251 -3.74 -8.85 17.19
CA ASP A 251 -4.87 -7.96 16.92
C ASP A 251 -4.41 -6.52 17.10
N SER A 252 -4.42 -5.79 16.00
CA SER A 252 -4.06 -4.37 15.93
C SER A 252 -5.24 -3.47 15.58
N SER A 253 -6.46 -3.99 15.64
CA SER A 253 -7.68 -3.22 15.34
C SER A 253 -7.89 -2.04 16.28
N ASP A 254 -7.38 -2.15 17.51
CA ASP A 254 -7.43 -1.12 18.53
C ASP A 254 -6.05 -0.96 19.21
N TYR A 255 -5.78 0.20 19.78
CA TYR A 255 -4.59 0.42 20.61
C TYR A 255 -4.91 0.04 22.08
N PRO A 256 -4.02 -0.70 22.77
CA PRO A 256 -2.73 -1.23 22.32
C PRO A 256 -2.88 -2.48 21.45
N THR A 257 -1.92 -2.73 20.56
CA THR A 257 -1.81 -3.99 19.81
C THR A 257 -1.76 -5.17 20.77
N MET A 258 -2.60 -6.18 20.54
CA MET A 258 -2.72 -7.35 21.39
C MET A 258 -2.13 -8.60 20.73
N VAL A 259 -1.52 -9.47 21.52
CA VAL A 259 -0.92 -10.74 21.08
C VAL A 259 -1.59 -11.89 21.84
N ARG A 260 -1.92 -12.97 21.14
CA ARG A 260 -2.48 -14.16 21.77
C ARG A 260 -1.37 -15.04 22.37
N VAL A 261 -1.32 -15.11 23.70
CA VAL A 261 -0.39 -15.96 24.46
C VAL A 261 -1.21 -16.96 25.27
N ASN A 262 -1.04 -18.26 25.06
CA ASN A 262 -1.74 -19.34 25.77
C ASN A 262 -3.28 -19.14 25.79
N GLY A 263 -3.85 -18.67 24.67
CA GLY A 263 -5.30 -18.44 24.54
C GLY A 263 -5.80 -17.12 25.11
N THR A 264 -4.94 -16.32 25.75
CA THR A 264 -5.27 -15.00 26.32
C THR A 264 -4.68 -13.88 25.44
N MET A 265 -5.44 -12.82 25.22
CA MET A 265 -4.97 -11.62 24.56
C MET A 265 -4.21 -10.76 25.58
N THR A 266 -2.96 -10.48 25.29
CA THR A 266 -2.01 -9.74 26.14
C THR A 266 -1.43 -8.59 25.32
N SER A 267 -1.22 -7.43 25.93
CA SER A 267 -0.61 -6.28 25.20
C SER A 267 0.74 -6.67 24.61
N ALA A 268 1.02 -6.24 23.40
CA ALA A 268 2.29 -6.50 22.74
C ALA A 268 3.49 -6.02 23.56
N ASP A 269 3.36 -4.91 24.29
CA ASP A 269 4.39 -4.37 25.18
C ASP A 269 4.66 -5.27 26.42
N GLU A 270 3.70 -6.07 26.83
CA GLU A 270 3.89 -7.06 27.89
C GLU A 270 4.53 -8.35 27.38
N VAL A 271 4.40 -8.62 26.06
CA VAL A 271 4.94 -9.83 25.43
C VAL A 271 6.35 -9.60 24.88
N PHE A 272 6.63 -8.42 24.35
CA PHE A 272 7.90 -8.12 23.68
C PHE A 272 8.62 -6.90 24.25
N ASP A 273 9.96 -6.92 24.15
CA ASP A 273 10.82 -5.75 24.36
C ASP A 273 11.15 -5.09 23.02
N ASN A 274 11.40 -3.79 23.06
CA ASN A 274 11.92 -3.02 21.92
C ASN A 274 11.03 -3.03 20.65
N LEU A 275 9.72 -2.95 20.84
CA LEU A 275 8.83 -2.61 19.76
C LEU A 275 9.03 -1.12 19.46
N MET A 276 9.62 -0.80 18.29
CA MET A 276 9.88 0.57 17.89
C MET A 276 8.79 1.03 16.92
N TYR A 277 8.00 1.98 17.35
CA TYR A 277 7.04 2.69 16.49
C TYR A 277 7.66 4.05 16.12
N ALA A 278 7.59 4.41 14.85
CA ALA A 278 7.92 5.76 14.42
C ALA A 278 6.73 6.67 14.79
N ASP A 279 7.04 7.83 15.38
CA ASP A 279 6.06 8.87 15.69
C ASP A 279 5.75 9.69 14.43
#